data_bf1ff7371c491b0833b07d3e0ab5078f
#
_entry.id   bf1ff7371c491b0833b07d3e0ab5078f
#
_cell.length_a   1.000
_cell.length_b   1.000
_cell.length_c   1.000
_cell.angle_alpha   90.00
_cell.angle_beta   90.00
_cell.angle_gamma   90.00
#
_symmetry.space_group_name_H-M   'P 1'
#
loop_
_entity.id
_entity.type
_entity.pdbx_description
1 polymer ?
#
loop_
_entity_poly.entity_id
_entity_poly.type
_entity_poly.pdbx_seq_one_letter_code
_entity_poly.pdbx_strand_id
1 'polypeptide(L)'
;ILNGLPLECTKNVLDAALEVKANYQDYAATTSLDEDWVESIRIQYDVYGPRFKEIGRLAIVGTGSAPGLICAATRDAMRYLDTCDTIYNIVWEGVEAKRFLPFWWSPVTALHDMSEKGYAFENGRLIRLEAFEHPVWRQYEEADHELVFVEHCHDEPIHYSFNAEKFFKGAKNAYFKYAGAGVDFAKPLYRAGLLSHEKEIINGVEIAPFDVVLKHIPP
;
A
#
# COMPACT_ATOMS: atom_id res chain seq x y z
N ILE A 1 -2.62 18.00 -13.84
CA ILE A 1 -2.52 18.16 -12.37
C ILE A 1 -1.70 17.02 -11.83
N LEU A 2 -0.66 17.34 -11.06
CA LEU A 2 0.13 16.39 -10.30
C LEU A 2 -0.30 16.50 -8.82
N ASN A 3 -0.83 15.42 -8.26
CA ASN A 3 -1.32 15.37 -6.88
C ASN A 3 -0.26 14.69 -5.98
N GLY A 4 0.32 15.43 -5.08
CA GLY A 4 1.20 14.93 -3.99
C GLY A 4 0.66 15.27 -2.61
N LEU A 5 -0.65 15.55 -2.51
CA LEU A 5 -1.34 15.82 -1.25
C LEU A 5 -1.67 14.52 -0.50
N PRO A 6 -1.99 14.61 0.79
CA PRO A 6 -2.52 13.48 1.56
C PRO A 6 -3.75 12.83 0.91
N LEU A 7 -3.96 11.54 1.18
CA LEU A 7 -4.98 10.72 0.51
C LEU A 7 -6.40 11.27 0.61
N GLU A 8 -6.76 11.88 1.72
CA GLU A 8 -8.06 12.52 1.93
C GLU A 8 -8.38 13.66 0.94
N CYS A 9 -7.36 14.20 0.28
CA CYS A 9 -7.52 15.20 -0.77
C CYS A 9 -7.77 14.61 -2.16
N THR A 10 -7.52 13.33 -2.36
CA THR A 10 -7.45 12.68 -3.69
C THR A 10 -8.75 12.85 -4.47
N LYS A 11 -9.91 12.58 -3.88
CA LYS A 11 -11.21 12.75 -4.55
C LYS A 11 -11.42 14.19 -5.02
N ASN A 12 -11.13 15.15 -4.15
CA ASN A 12 -11.31 16.58 -4.46
C ASN A 12 -10.42 17.01 -5.63
N VAL A 13 -9.18 16.51 -5.69
CA VAL A 13 -8.23 16.84 -6.77
C VAL A 13 -8.62 16.12 -8.08
N LEU A 14 -9.12 14.90 -8.02
CA LEU A 14 -9.68 14.19 -9.19
C LEU A 14 -10.88 14.95 -9.78
N ASP A 15 -11.82 15.39 -8.93
CA ASP A 15 -12.99 16.16 -9.36
C ASP A 15 -12.58 17.52 -9.94
N ALA A 16 -11.64 18.21 -9.31
CA ALA A 16 -11.10 19.46 -9.85
C ALA A 16 -10.42 19.25 -11.22
N ALA A 17 -9.68 18.14 -11.40
CA ALA A 17 -9.05 17.81 -12.68
C ALA A 17 -10.09 17.58 -13.79
N LEU A 18 -11.19 16.93 -13.47
CA LEU A 18 -12.32 16.75 -14.40
C LEU A 18 -12.99 18.09 -14.76
N GLU A 19 -13.24 18.93 -13.76
CA GLU A 19 -13.87 20.23 -13.95
C GLU A 19 -13.06 21.13 -14.89
N VAL A 20 -11.74 21.22 -14.68
CA VAL A 20 -10.87 22.02 -15.53
C VAL A 20 -10.37 21.29 -16.78
N LYS A 21 -10.86 20.07 -17.03
CA LYS A 21 -10.49 19.22 -18.17
C LYS A 21 -8.98 19.02 -18.30
N ALA A 22 -8.29 18.78 -17.19
CA ALA A 22 -6.86 18.50 -17.15
C ALA A 22 -6.56 17.00 -17.05
N ASN A 23 -5.35 16.59 -17.48
CA ASN A 23 -4.83 15.29 -17.11
C ASN A 23 -4.49 15.26 -15.61
N TYR A 24 -4.57 14.08 -15.02
CA TYR A 24 -4.32 13.85 -13.61
C TYR A 24 -3.23 12.79 -13.40
N GLN A 25 -2.43 12.97 -12.37
CA GLN A 25 -1.47 11.97 -11.88
C GLN A 25 -1.32 12.10 -10.37
N ASP A 26 -1.20 10.95 -9.69
CA ASP A 26 -0.84 10.87 -8.26
C ASP A 26 0.18 9.75 -8.00
N TYR A 27 0.55 9.59 -6.73
CA TYR A 27 1.52 8.61 -6.27
C TYR A 27 0.91 7.47 -5.44
N ALA A 28 -0.37 7.59 -5.06
CA ALA A 28 -1.09 6.61 -4.27
C ALA A 28 -2.33 6.14 -5.03
N ALA A 29 -2.67 4.86 -4.89
CA ALA A 29 -3.76 4.26 -5.66
C ALA A 29 -5.10 4.27 -4.93
N THR A 30 -5.13 4.58 -3.65
CA THR A 30 -6.37 4.69 -2.87
C THR A 30 -6.83 6.13 -2.73
N THR A 31 -8.11 6.33 -2.47
CA THR A 31 -8.70 7.66 -2.31
C THR A 31 -8.91 8.06 -0.84
N SER A 32 -8.77 7.10 0.08
CA SER A 32 -8.93 7.32 1.52
C SER A 32 -8.33 6.15 2.29
N LEU A 33 -7.84 6.40 3.51
CA LEU A 33 -7.43 5.36 4.46
C LEU A 33 -8.62 4.72 5.18
N ASP A 34 -9.73 5.45 5.29
CA ASP A 34 -10.93 5.01 6.02
C ASP A 34 -11.90 4.18 5.16
N GLU A 35 -11.69 4.15 3.84
CA GLU A 35 -12.53 3.38 2.91
C GLU A 35 -11.94 1.98 2.67
N ASP A 36 -12.81 1.01 2.36
CA ASP A 36 -12.36 -0.28 1.82
C ASP A 36 -11.53 -0.06 0.56
N TRP A 37 -10.29 -0.52 0.55
CA TRP A 37 -9.35 -0.24 -0.53
C TRP A 37 -9.77 -0.88 -1.85
N VAL A 38 -10.43 -2.03 -1.82
CA VAL A 38 -10.95 -2.69 -3.04
C VAL A 38 -11.99 -1.80 -3.69
N GLU A 39 -12.89 -1.24 -2.89
CA GLU A 39 -13.93 -0.33 -3.39
C GLU A 39 -13.34 1.00 -3.84
N SER A 40 -12.43 1.57 -3.08
CA SER A 40 -11.73 2.81 -3.43
C SER A 40 -11.00 2.69 -4.77
N ILE A 41 -10.29 1.60 -5.00
CA ILE A 41 -9.61 1.32 -6.28
C ILE A 41 -10.63 1.08 -7.39
N ARG A 42 -11.70 0.33 -7.13
CA ARG A 42 -12.77 0.08 -8.11
C ARG A 42 -13.44 1.37 -8.57
N ILE A 43 -13.71 2.31 -7.66
CA ILE A 43 -14.25 3.63 -8.00
C ILE A 43 -13.35 4.36 -9.01
N GLN A 44 -12.04 4.27 -8.86
CA GLN A 44 -11.12 4.89 -9.81
C GLN A 44 -11.24 4.28 -11.21
N TYR A 45 -11.36 2.95 -11.32
CA TYR A 45 -11.53 2.27 -12.59
C TYR A 45 -12.92 2.50 -13.21
N ASP A 46 -13.98 2.36 -12.43
CA ASP A 46 -15.36 2.25 -12.93
C ASP A 46 -16.06 3.61 -12.99
N VAL A 47 -15.67 4.57 -12.17
CA VAL A 47 -16.30 5.90 -12.12
C VAL A 47 -15.39 6.96 -12.76
N TYR A 48 -14.17 7.13 -12.23
CA TYR A 48 -13.26 8.18 -12.71
C TYR A 48 -12.71 7.87 -14.11
N GLY A 49 -12.31 6.64 -14.40
CA GLY A 49 -11.80 6.24 -15.69
C GLY A 49 -12.70 6.62 -16.87
N PRO A 50 -13.99 6.24 -16.88
CA PRO A 50 -14.94 6.66 -17.91
C PRO A 50 -15.09 8.18 -18.02
N ARG A 51 -15.17 8.92 -16.92
CA ARG A 51 -15.29 10.39 -16.90
C ARG A 51 -14.10 11.07 -17.55
N PHE A 52 -12.87 10.63 -17.24
CA PHE A 52 -11.66 11.14 -17.90
C PHE A 52 -11.63 10.81 -19.38
N LYS A 53 -12.04 9.60 -19.76
CA LYS A 53 -12.15 9.19 -21.16
C LYS A 53 -13.15 10.05 -21.94
N GLU A 54 -14.31 10.36 -21.37
CA GLU A 54 -15.36 11.19 -21.98
C GLU A 54 -14.86 12.59 -22.34
N ILE A 55 -14.04 13.19 -21.48
CA ILE A 55 -13.46 14.52 -21.73
C ILE A 55 -12.13 14.48 -22.52
N GLY A 56 -11.71 13.30 -22.99
CA GLY A 56 -10.47 13.11 -23.75
C GLY A 56 -9.22 13.38 -22.93
N ARG A 57 -9.22 13.04 -21.64
CA ARG A 57 -8.10 13.20 -20.71
C ARG A 57 -7.68 11.87 -20.10
N LEU A 58 -6.49 11.87 -19.50
CA LEU A 58 -5.88 10.71 -18.87
C LEU A 58 -5.74 10.97 -17.36
N ALA A 59 -6.12 9.98 -16.57
CA ALA A 59 -5.73 9.88 -15.16
C ALA A 59 -4.78 8.69 -14.99
N ILE A 60 -3.62 8.93 -14.40
CA ILE A 60 -2.66 7.89 -14.03
C ILE A 60 -2.55 7.92 -12.51
N VAL A 61 -2.99 6.86 -11.86
CA VAL A 61 -3.01 6.74 -10.41
C VAL A 61 -1.94 5.77 -9.92
N GLY A 62 -1.47 5.96 -8.69
CA GLY A 62 -0.50 5.07 -8.07
C GLY A 62 0.85 5.03 -8.79
N THR A 63 1.44 6.19 -9.10
CA THR A 63 2.71 6.27 -9.83
C THR A 63 3.92 6.46 -8.90
N GLY A 64 3.82 5.93 -7.69
CA GLY A 64 4.91 5.94 -6.71
C GLY A 64 5.92 4.82 -6.94
N SER A 65 6.67 4.49 -5.89
CA SER A 65 7.56 3.33 -5.86
C SER A 65 6.75 2.04 -5.69
N ALA A 66 5.92 2.02 -4.65
CA ALA A 66 4.88 1.05 -4.36
C ALA A 66 3.67 1.86 -3.84
N PRO A 67 2.55 1.85 -4.54
CA PRO A 67 2.33 1.30 -5.87
C PRO A 67 3.01 2.11 -6.99
N GLY A 68 3.21 1.48 -8.14
CA GLY A 68 3.69 2.14 -9.36
C GLY A 68 4.90 1.46 -9.97
N LEU A 69 6.12 1.82 -9.56
CA LEU A 69 7.34 1.24 -10.13
C LEU A 69 7.36 -0.29 -9.99
N ILE A 70 6.99 -0.82 -8.84
CA ILE A 70 6.93 -2.27 -8.59
C ILE A 70 5.89 -2.96 -9.50
N CYS A 71 4.74 -2.31 -9.73
CA CYS A 71 3.72 -2.83 -10.65
C CYS A 71 4.21 -2.83 -12.11
N ALA A 72 4.90 -1.77 -12.52
CA ALA A 72 5.49 -1.67 -13.85
C ALA A 72 6.59 -2.73 -14.07
N ALA A 73 7.47 -2.92 -13.09
CA ALA A 73 8.50 -3.96 -13.11
C ALA A 73 7.89 -5.37 -13.16
N THR A 74 6.87 -5.63 -12.33
CA THR A 74 6.14 -6.89 -12.37
C THR A 74 5.51 -7.13 -13.75
N ARG A 75 4.90 -6.09 -14.34
CA ARG A 75 4.32 -6.19 -15.68
C ARG A 75 5.38 -6.43 -16.75
N ASP A 76 6.56 -5.80 -16.65
CA ASP A 76 7.64 -6.02 -17.58
C ASP A 76 8.21 -7.44 -17.47
N ALA A 77 8.34 -7.98 -16.26
CA ALA A 77 8.78 -9.35 -16.02
C ALA A 77 7.90 -10.41 -16.72
N MET A 78 6.60 -10.13 -16.91
CA MET A 78 5.71 -11.04 -17.65
C MET A 78 6.12 -11.25 -19.11
N ARG A 79 6.95 -10.39 -19.67
CA ARG A 79 7.48 -10.54 -21.04
C ARG A 79 8.47 -11.70 -21.19
N TYR A 80 9.06 -12.13 -20.08
CA TYR A 80 10.06 -13.18 -20.02
C TYR A 80 9.50 -14.52 -19.51
N LEU A 81 8.19 -14.58 -19.26
CA LEU A 81 7.50 -15.75 -18.71
C LEU A 81 6.45 -16.26 -19.72
N ASP A 82 6.32 -17.57 -19.85
CA ASP A 82 5.22 -18.19 -20.59
C ASP A 82 3.95 -18.22 -19.76
N THR A 83 4.08 -18.52 -18.46
CA THR A 83 3.00 -18.57 -17.48
C THR A 83 3.43 -17.90 -16.19
N CYS A 84 2.46 -17.44 -15.39
CA CYS A 84 2.70 -16.94 -14.06
C CYS A 84 1.61 -17.48 -13.13
N ASP A 85 2.00 -18.20 -12.09
CA ASP A 85 1.08 -18.70 -11.08
C ASP A 85 0.99 -17.75 -9.87
N THR A 86 2.14 -17.29 -9.40
CA THR A 86 2.24 -16.50 -8.17
C THR A 86 3.15 -15.30 -8.35
N ILE A 87 2.71 -14.14 -7.84
CA ILE A 87 3.47 -12.90 -7.78
C ILE A 87 3.78 -12.60 -6.31
N TYR A 88 5.07 -12.42 -6.00
CA TYR A 88 5.50 -11.86 -4.73
C TYR A 88 6.13 -10.49 -4.96
N ASN A 89 5.47 -9.44 -4.51
CA ASN A 89 6.12 -8.16 -4.36
C ASN A 89 6.77 -8.08 -2.98
N ILE A 90 8.08 -7.97 -2.96
CA ILE A 90 8.87 -7.96 -1.73
C ILE A 90 9.59 -6.62 -1.67
N VAL A 91 9.34 -5.86 -0.61
CA VAL A 91 9.97 -4.56 -0.37
C VAL A 91 10.84 -4.64 0.87
N TRP A 92 12.10 -4.30 0.73
CA TRP A 92 13.02 -4.14 1.84
C TRP A 92 13.42 -2.67 2.00
N GLU A 93 13.15 -2.16 3.18
CA GLU A 93 13.52 -0.81 3.57
C GLU A 93 14.81 -0.84 4.39
N GLY A 94 15.94 -0.71 3.71
CA GLY A 94 17.27 -0.65 4.32
C GLY A 94 17.63 0.79 4.70
N VAL A 95 16.94 1.36 5.70
CA VAL A 95 17.21 2.73 6.16
C VAL A 95 18.29 2.74 7.23
N GLU A 96 19.36 3.48 6.95
CA GLU A 96 20.38 3.83 7.94
C GLU A 96 20.26 5.31 8.31
N ALA A 97 20.00 5.61 9.58
CA ALA A 97 19.90 6.99 10.06
C ALA A 97 20.66 7.18 11.37
N LYS A 98 21.32 8.35 11.51
CA LYS A 98 22.02 8.71 12.75
C LYS A 98 21.08 8.98 13.93
N ARG A 99 19.81 9.25 13.65
CA ARG A 99 18.74 9.43 14.64
C ARG A 99 17.67 8.36 14.42
N PHE A 100 16.84 8.13 15.42
CA PHE A 100 15.68 7.27 15.28
C PHE A 100 14.76 7.81 14.15
N LEU A 101 14.59 7.02 13.09
CA LEU A 101 13.76 7.32 11.94
C LEU A 101 13.16 5.99 11.45
N PRO A 102 12.03 5.55 12.05
CA PRO A 102 11.43 4.26 11.69
C PRO A 102 10.81 4.28 10.30
N PHE A 103 10.41 5.45 9.81
CA PHE A 103 9.81 5.65 8.49
C PHE A 103 10.43 6.87 7.83
N TRP A 104 10.53 6.86 6.51
CA TRP A 104 11.03 7.97 5.69
C TRP A 104 9.99 8.51 4.69
N TRP A 105 8.76 8.03 4.81
CA TRP A 105 7.56 8.63 4.20
C TRP A 105 6.58 9.02 5.32
N SER A 106 5.31 9.27 4.97
CA SER A 106 4.28 9.68 5.93
C SER A 106 4.17 8.68 7.10
N PRO A 107 4.54 9.05 8.34
CA PRO A 107 4.39 8.15 9.50
C PRO A 107 2.94 7.71 9.74
N VAL A 108 1.97 8.58 9.43
CA VAL A 108 0.53 8.25 9.53
C VAL A 108 0.19 7.09 8.61
N THR A 109 0.53 7.23 7.32
CA THR A 109 0.26 6.20 6.31
C THR A 109 1.01 4.91 6.63
N ALA A 110 2.30 5.02 6.96
CA ALA A 110 3.13 3.85 7.28
C ALA A 110 2.59 3.04 8.46
N LEU A 111 2.21 3.70 9.56
CA LEU A 111 1.63 3.02 10.72
C LEU A 111 0.24 2.45 10.42
N HIS A 112 -0.58 3.17 9.65
CA HIS A 112 -1.89 2.68 9.24
C HIS A 112 -1.74 1.40 8.42
N ASP A 113 -0.91 1.40 7.38
CA ASP A 113 -0.66 0.24 6.52
C ASP A 113 -0.12 -0.96 7.32
N MET A 114 0.68 -0.69 8.37
CA MET A 114 1.22 -1.71 9.27
C MET A 114 0.25 -2.14 10.38
N SER A 115 -0.86 -1.45 10.59
CA SER A 115 -1.90 -1.82 11.57
C SER A 115 -3.07 -2.58 10.95
N GLU A 116 -3.22 -2.52 9.65
CA GLU A 116 -4.32 -3.11 8.91
C GLU A 116 -4.01 -4.54 8.43
N LYS A 117 -5.08 -5.32 8.24
CA LYS A 117 -4.98 -6.62 7.56
C LYS A 117 -4.56 -6.43 6.12
N GLY A 118 -3.52 -7.16 5.70
CA GLY A 118 -3.04 -7.15 4.33
C GLY A 118 -4.07 -7.69 3.32
N TYR A 119 -4.01 -7.20 2.10
CA TYR A 119 -4.70 -7.82 0.98
C TYR A 119 -3.80 -8.84 0.31
N ALA A 120 -4.35 -10.01 0.00
CA ALA A 120 -3.72 -10.99 -0.86
C ALA A 120 -4.72 -11.45 -1.93
N PHE A 121 -4.18 -11.78 -3.09
CA PHE A 121 -4.92 -12.49 -4.14
C PHE A 121 -4.49 -13.95 -4.07
N GLU A 122 -5.41 -14.83 -3.72
CA GLU A 122 -5.11 -16.24 -3.48
C GLU A 122 -6.16 -17.14 -4.12
N ASN A 123 -5.70 -18.12 -4.90
CA ASN A 123 -6.57 -19.04 -5.64
C ASN A 123 -7.65 -18.32 -6.47
N GLY A 124 -7.31 -17.19 -7.08
CA GLY A 124 -8.19 -16.38 -7.89
C GLY A 124 -9.19 -15.51 -7.11
N ARG A 125 -8.99 -15.31 -5.81
CA ARG A 125 -9.87 -14.51 -4.94
C ARG A 125 -9.07 -13.53 -4.08
N LEU A 126 -9.61 -12.35 -3.85
CA LEU A 126 -9.08 -11.43 -2.85
C LEU A 126 -9.47 -11.91 -1.45
N ILE A 127 -8.48 -11.97 -0.57
CA ILE A 127 -8.63 -12.31 0.85
C ILE A 127 -7.91 -11.27 1.71
N ARG A 128 -8.19 -11.30 3.02
CA ARG A 128 -7.49 -10.49 4.02
C ARG A 128 -6.61 -11.40 4.87
N LEU A 129 -5.35 -11.00 5.06
CA LEU A 129 -4.38 -11.68 5.92
C LEU A 129 -4.04 -10.81 7.12
N GLU A 130 -3.76 -11.43 8.26
CA GLU A 130 -3.34 -10.70 9.44
C GLU A 130 -1.99 -10.01 9.20
N ALA A 131 -1.86 -8.79 9.73
CA ALA A 131 -0.62 -8.03 9.64
C ALA A 131 0.55 -8.80 10.32
N PHE A 132 1.74 -8.68 9.74
CA PHE A 132 2.98 -9.29 10.24
C PHE A 132 3.03 -10.83 10.24
N GLU A 133 2.01 -11.51 9.71
CA GLU A 133 1.97 -12.98 9.62
C GLU A 133 2.61 -13.49 8.31
N HIS A 134 2.58 -14.81 8.12
CA HIS A 134 3.10 -15.50 6.94
C HIS A 134 4.52 -15.07 6.53
N PRO A 135 5.52 -15.16 7.43
CA PRO A 135 6.86 -14.68 7.18
C PRO A 135 7.55 -15.46 6.06
N VAL A 136 8.33 -14.74 5.25
CA VAL A 136 9.21 -15.30 4.22
C VAL A 136 10.62 -14.82 4.49
N TRP A 137 11.56 -15.75 4.58
CA TRP A 137 12.97 -15.47 4.81
C TRP A 137 13.72 -15.39 3.48
N ARG A 138 14.57 -14.38 3.34
CA ARG A 138 15.44 -14.19 2.17
C ARG A 138 16.78 -13.61 2.59
N GLN A 139 17.85 -14.12 1.97
CA GLN A 139 19.19 -13.56 2.05
C GLN A 139 19.50 -12.83 0.74
N TYR A 140 19.98 -11.60 0.85
CA TYR A 140 20.48 -10.79 -0.26
C TYR A 140 21.93 -10.42 -0.02
N GLU A 141 22.68 -10.17 -1.10
CA GLU A 141 24.10 -9.77 -0.99
C GLU A 141 24.27 -8.43 -0.30
N GLU A 142 23.27 -7.55 -0.43
CA GLU A 142 23.27 -6.21 0.16
C GLU A 142 22.89 -6.20 1.65
N ALA A 143 22.43 -7.32 2.19
CA ALA A 143 22.04 -7.46 3.58
C ALA A 143 23.07 -8.30 4.35
N ASP A 144 23.51 -7.82 5.49
CA ASP A 144 24.45 -8.50 6.39
C ASP A 144 23.83 -9.67 7.18
N HIS A 145 22.52 -9.82 7.09
CA HIS A 145 21.73 -10.87 7.75
C HIS A 145 20.54 -11.30 6.91
N GLU A 146 19.92 -12.42 7.26
CA GLU A 146 18.70 -12.89 6.64
C GLU A 146 17.53 -11.96 6.99
N LEU A 147 16.83 -11.49 5.96
CA LEU A 147 15.67 -10.61 6.10
C LEU A 147 14.38 -11.41 6.25
N VAL A 148 13.48 -10.93 7.09
CA VAL A 148 12.16 -11.53 7.34
C VAL A 148 11.10 -10.60 6.79
N PHE A 149 10.48 -11.02 5.68
CA PHE A 149 9.39 -10.31 5.04
C PHE A 149 8.05 -10.81 5.59
N VAL A 150 7.21 -9.91 6.01
CA VAL A 150 5.89 -10.21 6.61
C VAL A 150 4.77 -9.59 5.79
N GLU A 151 3.54 -10.06 6.02
CA GLU A 151 2.36 -9.43 5.42
C GLU A 151 2.25 -7.97 5.82
N HIS A 152 1.91 -7.17 4.82
CA HIS A 152 1.76 -5.72 4.94
C HIS A 152 0.56 -5.30 4.11
N CYS A 153 -0.30 -4.44 4.64
CA CYS A 153 -1.44 -3.93 3.90
C CYS A 153 -0.94 -3.06 2.74
N HIS A 154 -1.23 -3.47 1.53
CA HIS A 154 -0.86 -2.74 0.32
C HIS A 154 -1.80 -3.09 -0.83
N ASP A 155 -1.84 -2.27 -1.86
CA ASP A 155 -2.86 -2.33 -2.91
C ASP A 155 -2.47 -3.14 -4.15
N GLU A 156 -1.19 -3.52 -4.32
CA GLU A 156 -0.73 -4.29 -5.49
C GLU A 156 -1.50 -5.60 -5.70
N PRO A 157 -1.77 -6.42 -4.66
CA PRO A 157 -2.56 -7.64 -4.85
C PRO A 157 -3.96 -7.37 -5.40
N ILE A 158 -4.56 -6.21 -5.06
CA ILE A 158 -5.87 -5.80 -5.58
C ILE A 158 -5.75 -5.49 -7.07
N HIS A 159 -4.76 -4.68 -7.47
CA HIS A 159 -4.52 -4.35 -8.88
C HIS A 159 -4.23 -5.58 -9.72
N TYR A 160 -3.44 -6.53 -9.19
CA TYR A 160 -3.14 -7.78 -9.89
C TYR A 160 -4.37 -8.65 -10.04
N SER A 161 -5.24 -8.72 -9.04
CA SER A 161 -6.49 -9.48 -9.12
C SER A 161 -7.41 -8.97 -10.23
N PHE A 162 -7.54 -7.65 -10.39
CA PHE A 162 -8.38 -7.03 -11.43
C PHE A 162 -7.81 -7.22 -12.84
N ASN A 163 -6.52 -7.48 -12.95
CA ASN A 163 -5.80 -7.50 -14.21
C ASN A 163 -5.09 -8.84 -14.51
N ALA A 164 -5.33 -9.88 -13.71
CA ALA A 164 -4.63 -11.16 -13.75
C ALA A 164 -4.60 -11.77 -15.16
N GLU A 165 -5.76 -11.93 -15.79
CA GLU A 165 -5.90 -12.51 -17.13
C GLU A 165 -5.29 -11.61 -18.20
N LYS A 166 -5.47 -10.30 -18.08
CA LYS A 166 -5.06 -9.36 -19.13
C LYS A 166 -3.56 -9.08 -19.14
N PHE A 167 -2.94 -8.96 -17.96
CA PHE A 167 -1.58 -8.44 -17.86
C PHE A 167 -0.60 -9.37 -17.13
N PHE A 168 -1.09 -10.35 -16.36
CA PHE A 168 -0.26 -11.15 -15.47
C PHE A 168 -0.35 -12.65 -15.76
N LYS A 169 -0.56 -13.02 -17.04
CA LYS A 169 -0.56 -14.41 -17.52
C LYS A 169 -1.51 -15.35 -16.78
N GLY A 170 -2.62 -14.81 -16.27
CA GLY A 170 -3.62 -15.57 -15.51
C GLY A 170 -3.16 -15.96 -14.12
N ALA A 171 -2.25 -15.20 -13.50
CA ALA A 171 -1.78 -15.43 -12.14
C ALA A 171 -2.96 -15.67 -11.18
N LYS A 172 -2.82 -16.65 -10.30
CA LYS A 172 -3.84 -17.02 -9.32
C LYS A 172 -3.54 -16.48 -7.93
N ASN A 173 -2.29 -16.09 -7.69
CA ASN A 173 -1.83 -15.64 -6.39
C ASN A 173 -0.96 -14.38 -6.52
N ALA A 174 -1.17 -13.42 -5.61
CA ALA A 174 -0.30 -12.27 -5.46
C ALA A 174 -0.26 -11.81 -4.00
N TYR A 175 0.94 -11.49 -3.54
CA TYR A 175 1.21 -11.07 -2.16
C TYR A 175 2.10 -9.84 -2.16
N PHE A 176 1.91 -8.97 -1.17
CA PHE A 176 2.82 -7.89 -0.86
C PHE A 176 3.44 -8.11 0.51
N LYS A 177 4.77 -8.09 0.58
CA LYS A 177 5.50 -8.35 1.81
C LYS A 177 6.57 -7.29 2.04
N TYR A 178 6.77 -6.95 3.31
CA TYR A 178 7.66 -5.88 3.70
C TYR A 178 8.65 -6.32 4.78
N ALA A 179 9.85 -5.77 4.73
CA ALA A 179 10.89 -5.95 5.75
C ALA A 179 11.66 -4.65 5.96
N GLY A 180 12.28 -4.50 7.12
CA GLY A 180 13.13 -3.36 7.45
C GLY A 180 12.75 -2.68 8.75
N ALA A 181 13.40 -1.55 9.03
CA ALA A 181 13.31 -0.84 10.30
C ALA A 181 11.87 -0.48 10.71
N GLY A 182 11.02 -0.13 9.73
CA GLY A 182 9.60 0.16 9.98
C GLY A 182 8.85 -1.05 10.53
N VAL A 183 9.09 -2.25 9.97
CA VAL A 183 8.49 -3.51 10.46
C VAL A 183 8.98 -3.84 11.86
N ASP A 184 10.29 -3.72 12.10
CA ASP A 184 10.88 -4.00 13.41
C ASP A 184 10.35 -3.06 14.49
N PHE A 185 10.05 -1.83 14.14
CA PHE A 185 9.42 -0.86 15.03
C PHE A 185 7.93 -1.14 15.24
N ALA A 186 7.16 -1.32 14.18
CA ALA A 186 5.71 -1.40 14.24
C ALA A 186 5.20 -2.74 14.81
N LYS A 187 5.85 -3.85 14.51
CA LYS A 187 5.41 -5.19 14.92
C LYS A 187 5.23 -5.37 16.44
N PRO A 188 6.17 -4.98 17.33
CA PRO A 188 5.95 -5.04 18.76
C PRO A 188 4.83 -4.11 19.23
N LEU A 189 4.66 -2.93 18.63
CA LEU A 189 3.57 -2.01 18.96
C LEU A 189 2.21 -2.59 18.58
N TYR A 190 2.11 -3.18 17.38
CA TYR A 190 0.91 -3.88 16.93
C TYR A 190 0.52 -5.00 17.90
N ARG A 191 1.47 -5.87 18.28
CA ARG A 191 1.24 -6.96 19.22
C ARG A 191 0.85 -6.50 20.62
N ALA A 192 1.28 -5.31 21.02
CA ALA A 192 0.89 -4.69 22.29
C ALA A 192 -0.46 -3.96 22.21
N GLY A 193 -1.15 -3.92 21.06
CA GLY A 193 -2.37 -3.18 20.83
C GLY A 193 -2.19 -1.66 20.70
N LEU A 194 -0.94 -1.19 20.66
CA LEU A 194 -0.63 0.25 20.61
C LEU A 194 -0.86 0.89 19.22
N LEU A 195 -1.16 0.09 18.21
CA LEU A 195 -1.56 0.59 16.88
C LEU A 195 -3.09 0.51 16.67
N SER A 196 -3.87 0.32 17.76
CA SER A 196 -5.34 0.32 17.70
C SER A 196 -5.88 1.74 17.52
N HIS A 197 -6.84 1.88 16.60
CA HIS A 197 -7.65 3.09 16.43
C HIS A 197 -8.87 3.12 17.36
N GLU A 198 -9.17 2.02 18.05
CA GLU A 198 -10.25 1.97 19.01
C GLU A 198 -9.91 2.81 20.23
N LYS A 199 -10.84 3.68 20.60
CA LYS A 199 -10.65 4.56 21.74
C LYS A 199 -10.87 3.83 23.06
N GLU A 200 -9.98 4.07 24.00
CA GLU A 200 -10.01 3.54 25.36
C GLU A 200 -10.07 4.68 26.38
N ILE A 201 -10.64 4.41 27.56
CA ILE A 201 -10.66 5.38 28.65
C ILE A 201 -9.47 5.11 29.58
N ILE A 202 -8.48 6.00 29.56
CA ILE A 202 -7.31 5.94 30.43
C ILE A 202 -7.34 7.14 31.38
N ASN A 203 -7.47 6.87 32.68
CA ASN A 203 -7.57 7.91 33.72
C ASN A 203 -8.68 8.97 33.45
N GLY A 204 -9.82 8.53 32.86
CA GLY A 204 -10.92 9.41 32.55
C GLY A 204 -10.80 10.21 31.25
N VAL A 205 -9.75 9.98 30.46
CA VAL A 205 -9.54 10.59 29.15
C VAL A 205 -9.73 9.54 28.07
N GLU A 206 -10.50 9.86 27.03
CA GLU A 206 -10.69 9.01 25.86
C GLU A 206 -9.51 9.18 24.89
N ILE A 207 -8.77 8.11 24.63
CA ILE A 207 -7.54 8.11 23.85
C ILE A 207 -7.55 6.91 22.90
N ALA A 208 -7.18 7.11 21.62
CA ALA A 208 -6.78 6.03 20.73
C ALA A 208 -5.27 5.78 20.90
N PRO A 209 -4.84 4.54 21.16
CA PRO A 209 -3.42 4.22 21.32
C PRO A 209 -2.57 4.63 20.11
N PHE A 210 -3.11 4.47 18.90
CA PHE A 210 -2.49 4.91 17.64
C PHE A 210 -2.06 6.38 17.66
N ASP A 211 -2.94 7.28 18.13
CA ASP A 211 -2.68 8.72 18.18
C ASP A 211 -1.52 9.05 19.12
N VAL A 212 -1.39 8.30 20.22
CA VAL A 212 -0.28 8.47 21.17
C VAL A 212 1.04 8.06 20.50
N VAL A 213 1.07 6.92 19.84
CA VAL A 213 2.28 6.46 19.13
C VAL A 213 2.67 7.48 18.06
N LEU A 214 1.72 7.86 17.21
CA LEU A 214 1.94 8.81 16.12
C LEU A 214 2.51 10.15 16.62
N LYS A 215 2.00 10.65 17.75
CA LYS A 215 2.47 11.90 18.37
C LYS A 215 3.95 11.88 18.74
N HIS A 216 4.52 10.70 18.98
CA HIS A 216 5.91 10.55 19.44
C HIS A 216 6.89 10.13 18.34
N ILE A 217 6.39 9.85 17.13
CA ILE A 217 7.26 9.59 15.99
C ILE A 217 7.85 10.93 15.50
N PRO A 218 9.18 10.99 15.29
CA PRO A 218 9.79 12.18 14.71
C PRO A 218 9.28 12.44 13.29
N PRO A 219 9.10 13.72 12.92
CA PRO A 219 8.69 14.12 11.58
C PRO A 219 9.79 13.87 10.55
#